data_29210d8bd8c7cc2d45e2229ba722d943
#
_entry.id   29210d8bd8c7cc2d45e2229ba722d943
#
_cell.length_a   1.000
_cell.length_b   1.000
_cell.length_c   1.000
_cell.angle_alpha   90.00
_cell.angle_beta   90.00
_cell.angle_gamma   90.00
#
_symmetry.space_group_name_H-M   'P 1'
#
loop_
_entity.id
_entity.type
_entity.pdbx_description
1 polymer ?
#
loop_
_entity_poly.entity_id
_entity_poly.type
_entity_poly.pdbx_seq_one_letter_code
_entity_poly.pdbx_strand_id
1 'polypeptide(L)'
;MTGIHITDIESAINYWREKKPSPDGVTLSSEVRALAEVYALMVFHHESLADEFTFPAKALAAWQVWYDTTPDTPCIAICSTSQGDAICKGCGRSFEEVQHWTDMRAAQKRATWRRIRLEGTAWRFNRYAERAAERRQA
;
A
#
# COMPACT_ATOMS: atom_id res chain seq x y z
N MET A 1 6.35 10.46 11.59
CA MET A 1 6.62 9.09 12.00
C MET A 1 6.87 8.21 10.79
N THR A 2 7.94 7.46 10.76
CA THR A 2 8.44 6.75 9.59
C THR A 2 8.15 5.24 9.62
N GLY A 3 7.18 4.79 10.39
CA GLY A 3 6.89 3.36 10.51
C GLY A 3 6.30 2.75 9.24
N ILE A 4 6.51 1.46 9.07
CA ILE A 4 5.88 0.66 8.03
C ILE A 4 4.70 -0.09 8.68
N HIS A 5 3.52 0.06 8.10
CA HIS A 5 2.33 -0.57 8.62
C HIS A 5 2.26 -2.05 8.21
N ILE A 6 1.68 -2.88 9.06
CA ILE A 6 1.58 -4.32 8.82
C ILE A 6 0.84 -4.65 7.51
N THR A 7 -0.13 -3.85 7.12
CA THR A 7 -0.83 -4.06 5.84
C THR A 7 0.05 -3.84 4.63
N ASP A 8 1.05 -2.95 4.75
CA ASP A 8 2.03 -2.75 3.67
C ASP A 8 2.98 -3.95 3.58
N ILE A 9 3.29 -4.58 4.72
CA ILE A 9 4.07 -5.83 4.72
C ILE A 9 3.27 -6.95 4.05
N GLU A 10 1.99 -7.07 4.37
CA GLU A 10 1.10 -8.05 3.72
C GLU A 10 1.06 -7.86 2.20
N SER A 11 0.92 -6.62 1.76
CA SER A 11 0.90 -6.29 0.33
C SER A 11 2.22 -6.64 -0.35
N ALA A 12 3.34 -6.35 0.30
CA ALA A 12 4.67 -6.70 -0.22
C ALA A 12 4.85 -8.23 -0.31
N ILE A 13 4.38 -8.97 0.69
CA ILE A 13 4.40 -10.44 0.68
C ILE A 13 3.61 -10.97 -0.53
N ASN A 14 2.40 -10.46 -0.73
CA ASN A 14 1.54 -10.90 -1.84
C ASN A 14 2.18 -10.58 -3.19
N TYR A 15 2.82 -9.42 -3.32
CA TYR A 15 3.56 -9.02 -4.51
C TYR A 15 4.65 -10.05 -4.85
N TRP A 16 5.46 -10.42 -3.87
CA TRP A 16 6.56 -11.35 -4.09
C TRP A 16 6.08 -12.78 -4.32
N ARG A 17 4.95 -13.17 -3.71
CA ARG A 17 4.36 -14.49 -3.96
C ARG A 17 3.90 -14.63 -5.41
N GLU A 18 3.38 -13.57 -6.01
CA GLU A 18 3.00 -13.56 -7.42
C GLU A 18 4.21 -13.51 -8.33
N LYS A 19 5.23 -12.71 -7.98
CA LYS A 19 6.42 -12.51 -8.79
C LYS A 19 7.35 -13.71 -8.76
N LYS A 20 7.46 -14.38 -7.62
CA LYS A 20 8.28 -15.58 -7.42
C LYS A 20 7.44 -16.66 -6.76
N PRO A 21 6.54 -17.29 -7.51
CA PRO A 21 5.68 -18.33 -6.94
C PRO A 21 6.51 -19.54 -6.49
N SER A 22 6.02 -20.19 -5.46
CA SER A 22 6.65 -21.42 -4.96
C SER A 22 6.51 -22.54 -5.99
N PRO A 23 7.62 -23.16 -6.47
CA PRO A 23 7.54 -24.23 -7.45
C PRO A 23 6.95 -25.51 -6.91
N ASP A 24 7.03 -25.73 -5.59
CA ASP A 24 6.53 -26.94 -4.93
C ASP A 24 5.34 -26.68 -3.99
N GLY A 25 4.88 -25.44 -3.91
CA GLY A 25 3.80 -25.04 -3.01
C GLY A 25 4.20 -24.93 -1.55
N VAL A 26 5.45 -25.19 -1.20
CA VAL A 26 5.95 -25.22 0.17
C VAL A 26 7.12 -24.27 0.38
N THR A 27 8.08 -24.26 -0.55
CA THR A 27 9.29 -23.44 -0.44
C THR A 27 9.00 -21.99 -0.75
N LEU A 28 9.30 -21.09 0.19
CA LEU A 28 9.13 -19.65 0.01
C LEU A 28 10.38 -19.05 -0.65
N SER A 29 10.19 -18.03 -1.49
CA SER A 29 11.31 -17.23 -1.99
C SER A 29 12.00 -16.53 -0.83
N SER A 30 13.26 -16.12 -1.03
CA SER A 30 14.02 -15.43 0.02
C SER A 30 13.36 -14.10 0.43
N GLU A 31 12.72 -13.41 -0.52
CA GLU A 31 12.01 -12.16 -0.27
C GLU A 31 10.77 -12.39 0.58
N VAL A 32 9.95 -13.39 0.24
CA VAL A 32 8.76 -13.74 1.02
C VAL A 32 9.16 -14.18 2.42
N ARG A 33 10.20 -15.00 2.54
CA ARG A 33 10.67 -15.48 3.84
C ARG A 33 11.10 -14.32 4.74
N ALA A 34 11.90 -13.39 4.22
CA ALA A 34 12.38 -12.25 4.99
C ALA A 34 11.22 -11.36 5.47
N LEU A 35 10.25 -11.08 4.60
CA LEU A 35 9.08 -10.29 4.97
C LEU A 35 8.16 -11.05 5.93
N ALA A 36 8.00 -12.36 5.76
CA ALA A 36 7.17 -13.17 6.64
C ALA A 36 7.72 -13.23 8.07
N GLU A 37 9.03 -13.20 8.25
CA GLU A 37 9.65 -13.14 9.58
C GLU A 37 9.29 -11.82 10.28
N VAL A 38 9.38 -10.70 9.57
CA VAL A 38 8.97 -9.39 10.12
C VAL A 38 7.49 -9.40 10.46
N TYR A 39 6.66 -9.90 9.55
CA TYR A 39 5.22 -10.00 9.76
C TYR A 39 4.87 -10.83 10.99
N ALA A 40 5.50 -11.99 11.15
CA ALA A 40 5.27 -12.87 12.28
C ALA A 40 5.62 -12.20 13.61
N LEU A 41 6.73 -11.47 13.66
CA LEU A 41 7.12 -10.73 14.86
C LEU A 41 6.13 -9.61 15.19
N MET A 42 5.65 -8.91 14.19
CA MET A 42 4.63 -7.86 14.39
C MET A 42 3.34 -8.45 14.94
N VAL A 43 2.88 -9.58 14.39
CA VAL A 43 1.69 -10.27 14.89
C VAL A 43 1.90 -10.75 16.31
N PHE A 44 3.04 -11.36 16.59
CA PHE A 44 3.38 -11.87 17.91
C PHE A 44 3.37 -10.77 18.98
N HIS A 45 3.92 -9.62 18.65
CA HIS A 45 3.98 -8.47 19.57
C HIS A 45 2.76 -7.56 19.51
N HIS A 46 1.74 -7.91 18.74
CA HIS A 46 0.53 -7.11 18.55
C HIS A 46 0.83 -5.68 18.07
N GLU A 47 1.82 -5.53 17.20
CA GLU A 47 2.22 -4.25 16.64
C GLU A 47 1.64 -4.06 15.24
N SER A 48 1.05 -2.90 14.99
CA SER A 48 0.55 -2.53 13.67
C SER A 48 1.55 -1.72 12.86
N LEU A 49 2.57 -1.15 13.52
CA LEU A 49 3.62 -0.36 12.89
C LEU A 49 4.97 -0.89 13.35
N ALA A 50 5.93 -0.94 12.44
CA ALA A 50 7.30 -1.31 12.75
C ALA A 50 8.25 -0.25 12.22
N ASP A 51 9.33 0.00 12.95
CA ASP A 51 10.39 0.91 12.53
C ASP A 51 11.20 0.26 11.41
N GLU A 52 11.26 0.91 10.26
CA GLU A 52 12.01 0.41 9.10
C GLU A 52 13.50 0.20 9.40
N PHE A 53 14.07 0.93 10.36
CA PHE A 53 15.45 0.78 10.74
C PHE A 53 15.73 -0.51 11.52
N THR A 54 14.69 -1.15 12.05
CA THR A 54 14.82 -2.43 12.75
C THR A 54 14.71 -3.63 11.81
N PHE A 55 14.35 -3.41 10.54
CA PHE A 55 14.19 -4.49 9.59
C PHE A 55 15.54 -5.07 9.18
N PRO A 56 15.63 -6.40 9.03
CA PRO A 56 16.77 -6.99 8.33
C PRO A 56 16.90 -6.39 6.93
N ALA A 57 18.12 -6.22 6.46
CA ALA A 57 18.39 -5.59 5.17
C ALA A 57 17.61 -6.25 4.01
N LYS A 58 17.50 -7.56 4.03
CA LYS A 58 16.78 -8.32 3.00
C LYS A 58 15.28 -7.99 3.00
N ALA A 59 14.67 -7.91 4.18
CA ALA A 59 13.26 -7.58 4.33
C ALA A 59 12.98 -6.14 3.87
N LEU A 60 13.82 -5.20 4.28
CA LEU A 60 13.67 -3.81 3.89
C LEU A 60 13.80 -3.64 2.38
N ALA A 61 14.79 -4.31 1.77
CA ALA A 61 14.98 -4.26 0.32
C ALA A 61 13.76 -4.84 -0.42
N ALA A 62 13.23 -5.97 0.03
CA ALA A 62 12.06 -6.59 -0.56
C ALA A 62 10.82 -5.70 -0.46
N TRP A 63 10.61 -5.07 0.70
CA TRP A 63 9.52 -4.12 0.89
C TRP A 63 9.68 -2.90 -0.03
N GLN A 64 10.89 -2.37 -0.13
CA GLN A 64 11.18 -1.20 -0.96
C GLN A 64 10.90 -1.47 -2.44
N VAL A 65 11.26 -2.64 -2.96
CA VAL A 65 10.97 -3.03 -4.33
C VAL A 65 9.47 -3.00 -4.59
N TRP A 66 8.68 -3.55 -3.67
CA TRP A 66 7.23 -3.49 -3.78
C TRP A 66 6.73 -2.04 -3.73
N TYR A 67 7.20 -1.26 -2.77
CA TYR A 67 6.76 0.13 -2.60
C TYR A 67 7.06 0.97 -3.85
N ASP A 68 8.20 0.72 -4.50
CA ASP A 68 8.59 1.43 -5.72
C ASP A 68 7.66 1.13 -6.90
N THR A 69 6.81 0.10 -6.81
CA THR A 69 5.75 -0.12 -7.80
C THR A 69 4.61 0.88 -7.64
N THR A 70 4.55 1.57 -6.50
CA THR A 70 3.52 2.57 -6.23
C THR A 70 3.82 3.84 -7.02
N PRO A 71 2.83 4.36 -7.78
CA PRO A 71 3.02 5.64 -8.48
C PRO A 71 3.29 6.78 -7.48
N ASP A 72 3.96 7.83 -7.92
CA ASP A 72 4.24 8.98 -7.07
C ASP A 72 2.95 9.57 -6.49
N THR A 73 1.88 9.60 -7.28
CA THR A 73 0.59 10.15 -6.84
C THR A 73 -0.52 9.12 -7.03
N PRO A 74 -1.49 9.03 -6.08
CA PRO A 74 -2.66 8.18 -6.23
C PRO A 74 -3.71 8.71 -7.23
N CYS A 75 -3.50 9.87 -7.82
CA CYS A 75 -4.44 10.51 -8.72
C CYS A 75 -4.79 9.61 -9.92
N ILE A 76 -6.11 9.50 -10.20
CA ILE A 76 -6.62 8.77 -11.37
C ILE A 76 -7.21 9.72 -12.42
N ALA A 77 -6.80 10.99 -12.39
CA ALA A 77 -7.28 12.06 -13.25
C ALA A 77 -8.74 12.47 -12.97
N ILE A 78 -9.33 12.02 -11.88
CA ILE A 78 -10.65 12.46 -11.40
C ILE A 78 -10.39 13.11 -10.04
N CYS A 79 -10.60 14.41 -9.95
CA CYS A 79 -10.37 15.17 -8.73
C CYS A 79 -11.65 15.83 -8.25
N SER A 80 -12.37 15.17 -7.34
CA SER A 80 -13.62 15.71 -6.81
C SER A 80 -13.40 16.86 -5.82
N THR A 81 -12.17 17.07 -5.33
CA THR A 81 -11.85 18.23 -4.49
C THR A 81 -12.00 19.54 -5.26
N SER A 82 -11.81 19.53 -6.56
CA SER A 82 -12.07 20.70 -7.42
C SER A 82 -13.54 21.09 -7.47
N GLN A 83 -14.42 20.19 -7.04
CA GLN A 83 -15.87 20.39 -7.00
C GLN A 83 -16.39 20.61 -5.59
N GLY A 84 -15.49 20.83 -4.62
CA GLY A 84 -15.84 21.15 -3.26
C GLY A 84 -15.79 20.01 -2.26
N ASP A 85 -15.42 18.80 -2.66
CA ASP A 85 -15.29 17.68 -1.72
C ASP A 85 -14.03 17.87 -0.86
N ALA A 86 -14.19 17.59 0.43
CA ALA A 86 -13.06 17.64 1.36
C ALA A 86 -12.06 16.51 1.11
N ILE A 87 -12.55 15.36 0.63
CA ILE A 87 -11.74 14.20 0.29
C ILE A 87 -12.05 13.80 -1.15
N CYS A 88 -11.00 13.59 -1.95
CA CYS A 88 -11.17 13.19 -3.34
C CYS A 88 -11.74 11.78 -3.43
N LYS A 89 -12.87 11.63 -4.08
CA LYS A 89 -13.50 10.33 -4.30
C LYS A 89 -12.66 9.41 -5.18
N GLY A 90 -11.90 10.00 -6.09
CA GLY A 90 -11.06 9.23 -7.01
C GLY A 90 -9.87 8.58 -6.33
N CYS A 91 -9.13 9.30 -5.50
CA CYS A 91 -7.87 8.82 -4.93
C CYS A 91 -7.82 8.76 -3.41
N GLY A 92 -8.76 9.38 -2.71
CA GLY A 92 -8.82 9.34 -1.25
C GLY A 92 -7.98 10.39 -0.53
N ARG A 93 -7.26 11.25 -1.26
CA ARG A 93 -6.51 12.34 -0.62
C ARG A 93 -7.45 13.46 -0.19
N SER A 94 -7.12 14.11 0.92
CA SER A 94 -7.79 15.35 1.31
C SER A 94 -7.43 16.48 0.34
N PHE A 95 -8.24 17.53 0.34
CA PHE A 95 -7.96 18.74 -0.45
C PHE A 95 -6.56 19.30 -0.16
N GLU A 96 -6.17 19.35 1.11
CA GLU A 96 -4.86 19.82 1.51
C GLU A 96 -3.74 18.92 0.98
N GLU A 97 -3.92 17.61 1.05
CA GLU A 97 -2.94 16.64 0.53
C GLU A 97 -2.77 16.79 -0.98
N VAL A 98 -3.88 17.02 -1.70
CA VAL A 98 -3.82 17.26 -3.15
C VAL A 98 -3.02 18.53 -3.44
N GLN A 99 -3.29 19.62 -2.71
CA GLN A 99 -2.61 20.89 -2.93
C GLN A 99 -1.12 20.87 -2.61
N HIS A 100 -0.73 20.16 -1.54
CA HIS A 100 0.64 20.15 -1.04
C HIS A 100 1.43 18.91 -1.44
N TRP A 101 0.89 18.07 -2.30
CA TRP A 101 1.49 16.78 -2.64
C TRP A 101 2.96 16.91 -3.06
N THR A 102 3.27 17.86 -3.94
CA THR A 102 4.63 18.04 -4.45
C THR A 102 5.61 18.49 -3.38
N ASP A 103 5.13 19.13 -2.32
CA ASP A 103 5.95 19.60 -1.22
C ASP A 103 6.07 18.58 -0.07
N MET A 104 5.32 17.49 -0.16
CA MET A 104 5.31 16.46 0.88
C MET A 104 6.60 15.62 0.83
N ARG A 105 7.09 15.29 2.02
CA ARG A 105 8.22 14.35 2.17
C ARG A 105 7.77 12.94 1.82
N ALA A 106 8.74 12.08 1.46
CA ALA A 106 8.47 10.68 1.14
C ALA A 106 7.70 9.97 2.26
N ALA A 107 8.05 10.20 3.52
CA ALA A 107 7.37 9.61 4.66
C ALA A 107 5.90 10.04 4.76
N GLN A 108 5.61 11.31 4.46
CA GLN A 108 4.26 11.84 4.45
C GLN A 108 3.42 11.24 3.31
N LYS A 109 4.00 11.12 2.14
CA LYS A 109 3.35 10.46 0.99
C LYS A 109 3.03 9.00 1.30
N ARG A 110 3.98 8.27 1.92
CA ARG A 110 3.76 6.88 2.35
C ARG A 110 2.62 6.78 3.35
N ALA A 111 2.57 7.68 4.31
CA ALA A 111 1.49 7.71 5.31
C ALA A 111 0.12 7.96 4.66
N THR A 112 0.05 8.87 3.69
CA THR A 112 -1.17 9.14 2.93
C THR A 112 -1.59 7.92 2.12
N TRP A 113 -0.67 7.29 1.39
CA TRP A 113 -0.94 6.06 0.65
C TRP A 113 -1.48 4.95 1.57
N ARG A 114 -0.85 4.77 2.73
CA ARG A 114 -1.27 3.76 3.71
C ARG A 114 -2.69 4.02 4.19
N ARG A 115 -2.98 5.28 4.54
CA ARG A 115 -4.33 5.64 4.99
C ARG A 115 -5.38 5.34 3.93
N ILE A 116 -5.18 5.76 2.69
CA ILE A 116 -6.17 5.58 1.63
C ILE A 116 -6.35 4.10 1.26
N ARG A 117 -5.28 3.29 1.36
CA ARG A 117 -5.37 1.84 1.18
C ARG A 117 -6.18 1.18 2.30
N LEU A 118 -5.95 1.59 3.53
CA LEU A 118 -6.68 1.06 4.68
C LEU A 118 -8.16 1.41 4.64
N GLU A 119 -8.49 2.63 4.24
CA GLU A 119 -9.88 3.05 4.07
C GLU A 119 -10.56 2.29 2.93
N GLY A 120 -9.85 2.05 1.84
CA GLY A 120 -10.30 1.20 0.74
C GLY A 120 -11.55 1.70 0.00
N THR A 121 -11.96 2.94 0.22
CA THR A 121 -13.19 3.49 -0.33
C THR A 121 -13.00 4.32 -1.60
N ALA A 122 -11.75 4.71 -1.89
CA ALA A 122 -11.45 5.50 -3.08
C ALA A 122 -11.67 4.68 -4.35
N TRP A 123 -12.16 5.33 -5.39
CA TRP A 123 -12.41 4.70 -6.67
C TRP A 123 -11.17 4.07 -7.30
N ARG A 124 -9.99 4.61 -7.00
CA ARG A 124 -8.72 4.02 -7.44
C ARG A 124 -8.61 2.54 -7.07
N PHE A 125 -9.11 2.16 -5.88
CA PHE A 125 -9.00 0.79 -5.38
C PHE A 125 -10.19 -0.09 -5.72
N ASN A 126 -11.38 0.49 -5.83
CA ASN A 126 -12.64 -0.24 -5.92
C ASN A 126 -13.33 -0.12 -7.29
N ARG A 127 -12.96 0.88 -8.07
CA ARG A 127 -13.63 1.21 -9.32
C ARG A 127 -13.69 0.04 -10.31
N TYR A 128 -12.61 -0.71 -10.40
CA TYR A 128 -12.59 -1.85 -11.31
C TYR A 128 -13.56 -2.95 -10.85
N ALA A 129 -13.58 -3.25 -9.57
CA ALA A 129 -14.49 -4.23 -9.00
C ALA A 129 -15.95 -3.79 -9.14
N GLU A 130 -16.25 -2.51 -8.91
CA GLU A 130 -17.57 -1.94 -9.09
C GLU A 130 -18.03 -2.05 -10.55
N ARG A 131 -17.18 -1.68 -11.48
CA ARG A 131 -17.48 -1.80 -12.92
C ARG A 131 -17.71 -3.24 -13.33
N ALA A 132 -16.91 -4.16 -12.81
CA ALA A 132 -17.07 -5.58 -13.07
C ALA A 132 -18.41 -6.08 -12.52
N ALA A 133 -18.80 -5.64 -11.34
CA ALA A 133 -20.10 -5.96 -10.74
C ALA A 133 -21.26 -5.41 -11.55
N GLU A 134 -21.17 -4.17 -12.02
CA GLU A 134 -22.16 -3.56 -12.88
C GLU A 134 -22.36 -4.35 -14.18
N ARG A 135 -21.26 -4.78 -14.80
CA ARG A 135 -21.31 -5.59 -16.03
C ARG A 135 -21.99 -6.94 -15.81
N ARG A 136 -21.83 -7.53 -14.62
CA ARG A 136 -22.48 -8.80 -14.29
C ARG A 136 -23.97 -8.65 -14.06
N GLN A 137 -24.42 -7.47 -13.65
CA GLN A 137 -25.82 -7.16 -13.41
C GLN A 137 -26.57 -6.75 -14.68
N ALA A 138 -25.86 -6.41 -15.73
CA ALA A 138 -26.47 -5.97 -17.00
C ALA A 138 -26.93 -7.19 -17.89
#